data_182cddf65775fc1534ff0fd3267319e2
#
_entry.id   182cddf65775fc1534ff0fd3267319e2
#
_cell.length_a   1.000
_cell.length_b   1.000
_cell.length_c   1.000
_cell.angle_alpha   90.00
_cell.angle_beta   90.00
_cell.angle_gamma   90.00
#
_symmetry.space_group_name_H-M   'P 1'
#
loop_
_entity.id
_entity.type
_entity.pdbx_description
1 polymer ?
#
loop_
_entity_poly.entity_id
_entity_poly.type
_entity_poly.pdbx_seq_one_letter_code
_entity_poly.pdbx_strand_id
1 'polypeptide(L)'
;IAPCLKDKLTDPAVLVVDEKSQYVIPILSGHVGGANALAVQLAAYLQAIPVITTATDIQGLFAVDVFAVKNHLLITDRRKAKEISASILEYEQKLVYADAMLTHEAMLPKYLSITDEVEKADIIIDYHRLSDNMKGLQLIPEKTVWIGIGCRKGTETDIIKEAIRYFLTEHAIDERSVAGIASIDVKAQEQGILDACREYN
;
A
#
# COMPACT_ATOMS: atom_id res chain seq x y z
N ILE A 1 18.39 -5.72 20.15
CA ILE A 1 17.48 -5.31 19.06
C ILE A 1 18.26 -5.14 17.75
N ALA A 2 19.41 -4.44 17.74
CA ALA A 2 20.16 -4.11 16.52
C ALA A 2 20.42 -5.28 15.54
N PRO A 3 20.77 -6.52 15.99
CA PRO A 3 20.96 -7.63 15.06
C PRO A 3 19.71 -8.12 14.36
N CYS A 4 18.52 -7.73 14.85
CA CYS A 4 17.21 -8.16 14.32
C CYS A 4 16.59 -7.13 13.35
N LEU A 5 17.21 -5.95 13.23
CA LEU A 5 16.71 -4.88 12.38
C LEU A 5 17.05 -5.16 10.92
N LYS A 6 16.04 -5.14 10.05
CA LYS A 6 16.18 -5.34 8.60
C LYS A 6 15.66 -4.13 7.81
N ASP A 7 14.41 -3.79 7.99
CA ASP A 7 13.74 -2.69 7.27
C ASP A 7 12.60 -2.13 8.12
N LYS A 8 12.54 -0.81 8.27
CA LYS A 8 11.51 -0.12 9.07
C LYS A 8 10.07 -0.36 8.59
N LEU A 9 9.85 -0.91 7.39
CA LEU A 9 8.53 -1.25 6.87
C LEU A 9 8.09 -2.69 7.21
N THR A 10 9.06 -3.56 7.55
CA THR A 10 8.81 -4.97 7.85
C THR A 10 9.15 -5.35 9.29
N ASP A 11 9.95 -4.53 9.96
CA ASP A 11 10.33 -4.79 11.34
C ASP A 11 9.14 -4.61 12.29
N PRO A 12 8.99 -5.47 13.29
CA PRO A 12 7.87 -5.42 14.22
C PRO A 12 7.87 -4.14 15.06
N ALA A 13 6.71 -3.77 15.57
CA ALA A 13 6.56 -2.71 16.56
C ALA A 13 7.35 -3.06 17.83
N VAL A 14 8.17 -2.13 18.31
CA VAL A 14 8.90 -2.28 19.58
C VAL A 14 8.58 -1.10 20.48
N LEU A 15 8.11 -1.43 21.67
CA LEU A 15 7.78 -0.47 22.73
C LEU A 15 8.67 -0.68 23.96
N VAL A 16 8.94 0.39 24.65
CA VAL A 16 9.52 0.36 25.99
C VAL A 16 8.49 0.92 26.97
N VAL A 17 8.29 0.20 28.06
CA VAL A 17 7.50 0.65 29.22
C VAL A 17 8.47 0.81 30.38
N ASP A 18 8.40 1.92 31.11
CA ASP A 18 9.24 2.13 32.28
C ASP A 18 8.83 1.21 33.45
N GLU A 19 9.70 1.04 34.40
CA GLU A 19 9.52 0.12 35.53
C GLU A 19 8.23 0.39 36.32
N LYS A 20 7.80 1.64 36.40
CA LYS A 20 6.58 2.05 37.11
C LYS A 20 5.32 2.10 36.20
N SER A 21 5.46 1.69 34.95
CA SER A 21 4.39 1.78 33.94
C SER A 21 3.81 3.19 33.80
N GLN A 22 4.64 4.22 33.95
CA GLN A 22 4.22 5.61 33.82
C GLN A 22 4.30 6.10 32.37
N TYR A 23 5.21 5.52 31.57
CA TYR A 23 5.46 5.92 30.19
C TYR A 23 5.48 4.72 29.25
N VAL A 24 4.89 4.89 28.07
CA VAL A 24 4.98 3.93 26.95
C VAL A 24 5.64 4.61 25.77
N ILE A 25 6.82 4.13 25.37
CA ILE A 25 7.70 4.78 24.42
C ILE A 25 7.89 3.86 23.20
N PRO A 26 7.38 4.23 22.01
CA PRO A 26 7.69 3.50 20.78
C PRO A 26 9.12 3.81 20.35
N ILE A 27 9.94 2.78 20.15
CA ILE A 27 11.35 2.92 19.75
C ILE A 27 11.65 2.38 18.37
N LEU A 28 10.75 1.56 17.79
CA LEU A 28 10.92 1.01 16.45
C LEU A 28 9.57 0.88 15.75
N SER A 29 9.59 1.10 14.42
CA SER A 29 8.44 0.92 13.53
C SER A 29 7.22 1.75 13.96
N GLY A 30 7.45 3.01 14.31
CA GLY A 30 6.44 3.94 14.84
C GLY A 30 5.21 4.07 13.95
N HIS A 31 5.42 4.31 12.66
CA HIS A 31 4.35 4.52 11.67
C HIS A 31 3.82 3.20 11.10
N VAL A 32 4.54 2.62 10.15
CA VAL A 32 4.11 1.46 9.35
C VAL A 32 3.97 0.20 10.21
N GLY A 33 4.90 -0.03 11.14
CA GLY A 33 4.82 -1.16 12.07
C GLY A 33 3.81 -0.96 13.20
N GLY A 34 3.15 0.21 13.28
CA GLY A 34 2.06 0.47 14.21
C GLY A 34 2.48 0.73 15.67
N ALA A 35 3.80 0.91 15.96
CA ALA A 35 4.25 1.08 17.35
C ALA A 35 3.65 2.32 18.01
N ASN A 36 3.41 3.41 17.29
CA ASN A 36 2.79 4.62 17.86
C ASN A 36 1.33 4.36 18.25
N ALA A 37 0.55 3.72 17.38
CA ALA A 37 -0.82 3.35 17.67
C ALA A 37 -0.90 2.36 18.86
N LEU A 38 -0.02 1.36 18.87
CA LEU A 38 0.07 0.38 19.96
C LEU A 38 0.50 1.04 21.29
N ALA A 39 1.41 2.03 21.24
CA ALA A 39 1.82 2.79 22.42
C ALA A 39 0.65 3.55 23.04
N VAL A 40 -0.20 4.17 22.21
CA VAL A 40 -1.41 4.89 22.68
C VAL A 40 -2.40 3.91 23.33
N GLN A 41 -2.65 2.76 22.71
CA GLN A 41 -3.56 1.73 23.24
C GLN A 41 -3.06 1.16 24.56
N LEU A 42 -1.77 0.79 24.62
CA LEU A 42 -1.15 0.22 25.82
C LEU A 42 -1.09 1.26 26.95
N ALA A 43 -0.76 2.52 26.63
CA ALA A 43 -0.78 3.60 27.61
C ALA A 43 -2.18 3.82 28.22
N ALA A 44 -3.22 3.80 27.40
CA ALA A 44 -4.60 3.89 27.88
C ALA A 44 -4.96 2.73 28.82
N TYR A 45 -4.53 1.49 28.51
CA TYR A 45 -4.77 0.32 29.35
C TYR A 45 -4.01 0.40 30.67
N LEU A 46 -2.74 0.87 30.65
CA LEU A 46 -1.88 0.98 31.84
C LEU A 46 -2.12 2.27 32.63
N GLN A 47 -2.97 3.18 32.15
CA GLN A 47 -3.12 4.55 32.66
C GLN A 47 -1.79 5.32 32.64
N ALA A 48 -0.94 5.03 31.65
CA ALA A 48 0.37 5.62 31.41
C ALA A 48 0.30 6.77 30.41
N ILE A 49 1.42 7.47 30.23
CA ILE A 49 1.59 8.54 29.24
C ILE A 49 2.29 7.97 28.00
N PRO A 50 1.68 8.02 26.80
CA PRO A 50 2.38 7.65 25.58
C PRO A 50 3.36 8.76 25.17
N VAL A 51 4.63 8.39 24.93
CA VAL A 51 5.68 9.34 24.54
C VAL A 51 5.94 9.23 23.04
N ILE A 52 5.07 9.85 22.25
CA ILE A 52 5.20 9.88 20.78
C ILE A 52 6.10 11.05 20.38
N THR A 53 7.20 10.77 19.65
CA THR A 53 8.21 11.77 19.28
C THR A 53 8.25 12.09 17.78
N THR A 54 7.48 11.38 16.97
CA THR A 54 7.47 11.56 15.51
C THR A 54 6.70 12.82 15.13
N ALA A 55 7.33 13.72 14.38
CA ALA A 55 6.77 15.03 14.03
C ALA A 55 5.43 14.93 13.30
N THR A 56 5.26 13.96 12.39
CA THR A 56 4.01 13.71 11.67
C THR A 56 2.87 13.29 12.58
N ASP A 57 3.12 12.47 13.60
CA ASP A 57 2.09 12.03 14.54
C ASP A 57 1.71 13.11 15.55
N ILE A 58 2.71 13.87 16.03
CA ILE A 58 2.47 14.98 16.98
C ILE A 58 1.61 16.07 16.33
N GLN A 59 1.81 16.34 15.04
CA GLN A 59 1.11 17.38 14.29
C GLN A 59 -0.16 16.87 13.61
N GLY A 60 -0.42 15.55 13.63
CA GLY A 60 -1.54 14.93 12.90
C GLY A 60 -1.44 15.12 11.39
N LEU A 61 -0.22 15.27 10.86
CA LEU A 61 0.03 15.52 9.46
C LEU A 61 0.09 14.23 8.65
N PHE A 62 -0.23 14.35 7.38
CA PHE A 62 -0.20 13.25 6.43
C PHE A 62 1.22 12.73 6.21
N ALA A 63 1.37 11.41 6.23
CA ALA A 63 2.58 10.71 5.80
C ALA A 63 2.22 9.67 4.76
N VAL A 64 2.92 9.67 3.62
CA VAL A 64 2.63 8.79 2.47
C VAL A 64 2.72 7.32 2.84
N ASP A 65 3.70 6.92 3.65
CA ASP A 65 3.90 5.54 4.08
C ASP A 65 2.75 5.03 4.96
N VAL A 66 2.28 5.84 5.90
CA VAL A 66 1.11 5.52 6.73
C VAL A 66 -0.15 5.40 5.89
N PHE A 67 -0.35 6.35 4.98
CA PHE A 67 -1.49 6.35 4.08
C PHE A 67 -1.49 5.11 3.17
N ALA A 68 -0.34 4.77 2.60
CA ALA A 68 -0.18 3.63 1.72
C ALA A 68 -0.52 2.31 2.45
N VAL A 69 0.04 2.10 3.64
CA VAL A 69 -0.25 0.88 4.43
C VAL A 69 -1.72 0.80 4.82
N LYS A 70 -2.30 1.90 5.30
CA LYS A 70 -3.72 1.94 5.71
C LYS A 70 -4.69 1.61 4.56
N ASN A 71 -4.31 1.94 3.33
CA ASN A 71 -5.13 1.77 2.14
C ASN A 71 -4.66 0.62 1.24
N HIS A 72 -3.76 -0.24 1.71
CA HIS A 72 -3.23 -1.36 0.93
C HIS A 72 -2.62 -0.94 -0.42
N LEU A 73 -1.77 0.10 -0.38
CA LEU A 73 -1.10 0.65 -1.54
C LEU A 73 0.41 0.37 -1.48
N LEU A 74 0.98 -0.06 -2.59
CA LEU A 74 2.42 -0.23 -2.76
C LEU A 74 3.07 1.08 -3.17
N ILE A 75 4.12 1.48 -2.46
CA ILE A 75 4.93 2.65 -2.78
C ILE A 75 5.97 2.27 -3.84
N THR A 76 5.91 2.88 -5.03
CA THR A 76 6.85 2.59 -6.12
C THR A 76 8.20 3.30 -5.96
N ASP A 77 8.23 4.48 -5.34
CA ASP A 77 9.44 5.28 -5.09
C ASP A 77 9.45 5.83 -3.65
N ARG A 78 10.28 5.20 -2.80
CA ARG A 78 10.42 5.60 -1.39
C ARG A 78 11.04 6.99 -1.20
N ARG A 79 11.86 7.46 -2.14
CA ARG A 79 12.46 8.79 -2.07
C ARG A 79 11.40 9.86 -2.31
N LYS A 80 10.64 9.73 -3.38
CA LYS A 80 9.49 10.63 -3.66
C LYS A 80 8.48 10.63 -2.53
N ALA A 81 8.18 9.48 -1.93
CA ALA A 81 7.27 9.39 -0.80
C ALA A 81 7.74 10.21 0.41
N LYS A 82 9.05 10.20 0.69
CA LYS A 82 9.65 11.04 1.75
C LYS A 82 9.61 12.53 1.40
N GLU A 83 9.92 12.89 0.15
CA GLU A 83 9.90 14.28 -0.34
C GLU A 83 8.48 14.86 -0.22
N ILE A 84 7.45 14.12 -0.64
CA ILE A 84 6.04 14.53 -0.50
C ILE A 84 5.65 14.67 0.97
N SER A 85 5.99 13.70 1.81
CA SER A 85 5.70 13.79 3.24
C SER A 85 6.39 14.99 3.90
N ALA A 86 7.63 15.30 3.52
CA ALA A 86 8.36 16.45 4.02
C ALA A 86 7.71 17.78 3.58
N SER A 87 7.32 17.91 2.31
CA SER A 87 6.69 19.14 1.81
C SER A 87 5.33 19.41 2.48
N ILE A 88 4.59 18.37 2.83
CA ILE A 88 3.33 18.53 3.58
C ILE A 88 3.58 19.01 5.01
N LEU A 89 4.73 18.69 5.63
CA LEU A 89 5.14 19.29 6.90
C LEU A 89 5.35 20.79 6.80
N GLU A 90 5.65 21.30 5.61
CA GLU A 90 5.75 22.74 5.30
C GLU A 90 4.41 23.35 4.86
N TYR A 91 3.30 22.62 5.10
CA TYR A 91 1.91 22.99 4.76
C TYR A 91 1.63 23.15 3.25
N GLU A 92 2.41 22.52 2.40
CA GLU A 92 2.17 22.52 0.96
C GLU A 92 0.97 21.63 0.59
N GLN A 93 0.12 22.14 -0.32
CA GLN A 93 -0.95 21.35 -0.93
C GLN A 93 -0.37 20.38 -1.96
N LYS A 94 -0.90 19.16 -1.98
CA LYS A 94 -0.53 18.13 -2.96
C LYS A 94 -1.76 17.62 -3.70
N LEU A 95 -1.59 17.39 -4.99
CA LEU A 95 -2.64 16.88 -5.86
C LEU A 95 -2.58 15.36 -5.94
N VAL A 96 -3.74 14.74 -5.79
CA VAL A 96 -3.91 13.27 -5.88
C VAL A 96 -4.79 12.96 -7.08
N TYR A 97 -4.28 12.17 -8.00
CA TYR A 97 -5.07 11.48 -9.01
C TYR A 97 -5.39 10.09 -8.51
N ALA A 98 -6.65 9.68 -8.61
CA ALA A 98 -7.06 8.31 -8.35
C ALA A 98 -8.08 7.89 -9.40
N ASP A 99 -7.93 6.67 -9.94
CA ASP A 99 -8.93 6.09 -10.83
C ASP A 99 -10.31 6.10 -10.15
N ALA A 100 -11.35 6.45 -10.91
CA ALA A 100 -12.71 6.58 -10.41
C ALA A 100 -13.24 5.30 -9.73
N MET A 101 -12.72 4.14 -10.10
CA MET A 101 -13.06 2.85 -9.47
C MET A 101 -12.43 2.67 -8.08
N LEU A 102 -11.40 3.46 -7.75
CA LEU A 102 -10.68 3.42 -6.48
C LEU A 102 -11.13 4.51 -5.50
N THR A 103 -11.89 5.49 -5.98
CA THR A 103 -12.43 6.59 -5.17
C THR A 103 -13.76 6.18 -4.54
N HIS A 104 -13.73 5.53 -3.39
CA HIS A 104 -14.85 5.66 -2.47
C HIS A 104 -14.68 6.97 -1.69
N GLU A 105 -15.79 7.63 -1.35
CA GLU A 105 -15.90 8.94 -0.63
C GLU A 105 -15.07 9.03 0.68
N ALA A 106 -13.83 8.60 0.66
CA ALA A 106 -12.92 8.72 1.77
C ALA A 106 -12.55 10.20 1.92
N MET A 107 -12.79 10.77 3.08
CA MET A 107 -12.26 12.09 3.42
C MET A 107 -10.75 12.06 3.21
N LEU A 108 -10.28 12.81 2.21
CA LEU A 108 -8.85 12.97 1.98
C LEU A 108 -8.21 13.63 3.21
N PRO A 109 -7.00 13.20 3.58
CA PRO A 109 -6.21 13.89 4.57
C PRO A 109 -6.06 15.38 4.24
N LYS A 110 -5.94 16.21 5.28
CA LYS A 110 -5.63 17.63 5.14
C LYS A 110 -4.39 17.82 4.27
N TYR A 111 -4.39 18.82 3.42
CA TYR A 111 -3.36 19.14 2.42
C TYR A 111 -3.33 18.24 1.18
N LEU A 112 -4.29 17.35 0.99
CA LEU A 112 -4.50 16.63 -0.26
C LEU A 112 -5.76 17.13 -0.96
N SER A 113 -5.70 17.23 -2.29
CA SER A 113 -6.84 17.58 -3.14
C SER A 113 -6.88 16.67 -4.37
N ILE A 114 -8.08 16.28 -4.81
CA ILE A 114 -8.26 15.47 -6.02
C ILE A 114 -8.00 16.32 -7.26
N THR A 115 -7.39 15.72 -8.26
CA THR A 115 -7.29 16.25 -9.61
C THR A 115 -7.70 15.17 -10.63
N ASP A 116 -8.33 15.60 -11.71
CA ASP A 116 -8.64 14.73 -12.85
C ASP A 116 -7.48 14.71 -13.89
N GLU A 117 -6.45 15.54 -13.68
CA GLU A 117 -5.31 15.66 -14.57
C GLU A 117 -4.11 14.88 -13.98
N VAL A 118 -3.89 13.68 -14.50
CA VAL A 118 -2.84 12.77 -14.01
C VAL A 118 -1.43 13.38 -14.14
N GLU A 119 -1.19 14.21 -15.16
CA GLU A 119 0.10 14.87 -15.41
C GLU A 119 0.45 15.93 -14.34
N LYS A 120 -0.55 16.45 -13.65
CA LYS A 120 -0.39 17.45 -12.58
C LYS A 120 -0.33 16.83 -11.19
N ALA A 121 -0.64 15.55 -11.08
CA ALA A 121 -0.70 14.89 -9.78
C ALA A 121 0.67 14.70 -9.14
N ASP A 122 0.77 15.02 -7.86
CA ASP A 122 1.93 14.69 -7.01
C ASP A 122 1.89 13.21 -6.60
N ILE A 123 0.67 12.67 -6.36
CA ILE A 123 0.42 11.27 -6.00
C ILE A 123 -0.58 10.71 -7.00
N ILE A 124 -0.26 9.54 -7.57
CA ILE A 124 -1.10 8.85 -8.55
C ILE A 124 -1.45 7.48 -7.97
N ILE A 125 -2.73 7.23 -7.70
CA ILE A 125 -3.23 5.95 -7.24
C ILE A 125 -3.86 5.24 -8.44
N ASP A 126 -3.12 4.29 -9.01
CA ASP A 126 -3.52 3.58 -10.22
C ASP A 126 -2.90 2.19 -10.27
N TYR A 127 -3.65 1.19 -10.74
CA TYR A 127 -3.18 -0.17 -10.97
C TYR A 127 -2.49 -0.35 -12.34
N HIS A 128 -2.56 0.63 -13.22
CA HIS A 128 -1.82 0.61 -14.48
C HIS A 128 -0.37 1.05 -14.28
N ARG A 129 0.53 0.50 -15.08
CA ARG A 129 1.91 0.98 -15.15
C ARG A 129 1.92 2.35 -15.81
N LEU A 130 2.49 3.31 -15.12
CA LEU A 130 2.64 4.65 -15.66
C LEU A 130 3.81 4.71 -16.65
N SER A 131 3.71 5.63 -17.61
CA SER A 131 4.83 5.94 -18.49
C SER A 131 5.98 6.63 -17.73
N ASP A 132 7.22 6.44 -18.20
CA ASP A 132 8.44 6.99 -17.57
C ASP A 132 8.44 8.53 -17.46
N ASN A 133 7.59 9.21 -18.21
CA ASN A 133 7.47 10.68 -18.20
C ASN A 133 6.65 11.25 -17.03
N MET A 134 5.98 10.39 -16.25
CA MET A 134 5.15 10.83 -15.13
C MET A 134 6.01 11.24 -13.94
N LYS A 135 5.76 12.46 -13.45
CA LYS A 135 6.53 13.04 -12.33
C LYS A 135 5.98 12.65 -10.97
N GLY A 136 4.69 12.36 -10.87
CA GLY A 136 4.04 11.99 -9.61
C GLY A 136 4.57 10.69 -9.00
N LEU A 137 4.34 10.53 -7.70
CA LEU A 137 4.56 9.27 -7.01
C LEU A 137 3.42 8.31 -7.32
N GLN A 138 3.71 7.18 -7.93
CA GLN A 138 2.69 6.13 -8.06
C GLN A 138 2.56 5.31 -6.80
N LEU A 139 1.32 5.12 -6.38
CA LEU A 139 0.89 4.16 -5.37
C LEU A 139 0.01 3.12 -6.06
N ILE A 140 0.42 1.85 -6.02
CA ILE A 140 -0.30 0.77 -6.71
C ILE A 140 -1.23 0.08 -5.71
N PRO A 141 -2.56 0.02 -5.98
CA PRO A 141 -3.49 -0.72 -5.15
C PRO A 141 -3.17 -2.23 -5.18
N GLU A 142 -2.91 -2.82 -4.00
CA GLU A 142 -2.65 -4.24 -3.88
C GLU A 142 -3.93 -5.06 -4.04
N LYS A 143 -3.86 -6.18 -4.74
CA LYS A 143 -4.91 -7.20 -4.80
C LYS A 143 -6.31 -6.64 -5.12
N THR A 144 -6.39 -5.74 -6.11
CA THR A 144 -7.65 -5.11 -6.53
C THR A 144 -8.18 -5.65 -7.86
N VAL A 145 -7.30 -6.15 -8.73
CA VAL A 145 -7.64 -6.63 -10.07
C VAL A 145 -7.89 -8.14 -10.08
N TRP A 146 -9.05 -8.56 -10.53
CA TRP A 146 -9.36 -9.96 -10.77
C TRP A 146 -9.35 -10.28 -12.26
N ILE A 147 -8.63 -11.33 -12.66
CA ILE A 147 -8.52 -11.77 -14.05
C ILE A 147 -9.53 -12.89 -14.30
N GLY A 148 -10.57 -12.61 -15.09
CA GLY A 148 -11.50 -13.62 -15.57
C GLY A 148 -10.88 -14.43 -16.71
N ILE A 149 -10.84 -15.76 -16.61
CA ILE A 149 -10.27 -16.61 -17.65
C ILE A 149 -11.19 -17.73 -18.09
N GLY A 150 -11.20 -18.01 -19.39
CA GLY A 150 -11.82 -19.17 -20.01
C GLY A 150 -10.85 -19.84 -20.98
N CYS A 151 -10.80 -21.16 -20.98
CA CYS A 151 -9.98 -21.93 -21.91
C CYS A 151 -10.70 -23.18 -22.41
N ARG A 152 -10.15 -23.86 -23.41
CA ARG A 152 -10.58 -25.18 -23.81
C ARG A 152 -10.18 -26.21 -22.75
N LYS A 153 -10.88 -27.36 -22.72
CA LYS A 153 -10.54 -28.47 -21.83
C LYS A 153 -9.12 -28.97 -22.14
N GLY A 154 -8.30 -29.13 -21.09
CA GLY A 154 -6.93 -29.63 -21.20
C GLY A 154 -5.92 -28.60 -21.76
N THR A 155 -6.23 -27.30 -21.70
CA THR A 155 -5.24 -26.28 -22.07
C THR A 155 -4.06 -26.32 -21.08
N GLU A 156 -2.84 -26.35 -21.62
CA GLU A 156 -1.61 -26.39 -20.83
C GLU A 156 -1.44 -25.13 -19.98
N THR A 157 -0.89 -25.28 -18.79
CA THR A 157 -0.66 -24.22 -17.82
C THR A 157 0.17 -23.08 -18.39
N ASP A 158 1.22 -23.39 -19.16
CA ASP A 158 2.12 -22.39 -19.72
C ASP A 158 1.44 -21.48 -20.75
N ILE A 159 0.52 -22.05 -21.56
CA ILE A 159 -0.31 -21.25 -22.50
C ILE A 159 -1.19 -20.27 -21.73
N ILE A 160 -1.79 -20.72 -20.62
CA ILE A 160 -2.63 -19.86 -19.77
C ILE A 160 -1.80 -18.74 -19.15
N LYS A 161 -0.63 -19.06 -18.59
CA LYS A 161 0.27 -18.07 -18.00
C LYS A 161 0.76 -17.05 -19.02
N GLU A 162 1.12 -17.50 -20.22
CA GLU A 162 1.53 -16.62 -21.31
C GLU A 162 0.40 -15.67 -21.72
N ALA A 163 -0.82 -16.16 -21.84
CA ALA A 163 -1.98 -15.34 -22.15
C ALA A 163 -2.26 -14.29 -21.06
N ILE A 164 -2.12 -14.64 -19.78
CA ILE A 164 -2.25 -13.69 -18.67
C ILE A 164 -1.16 -12.61 -18.75
N ARG A 165 0.11 -12.99 -18.92
CA ARG A 165 1.22 -12.02 -19.03
C ARG A 165 1.04 -11.10 -20.24
N TYR A 166 0.62 -11.66 -21.38
CA TYR A 166 0.31 -10.86 -22.55
C TYR A 166 -0.80 -9.84 -22.26
N PHE A 167 -1.90 -10.29 -21.64
CA PHE A 167 -3.02 -9.42 -21.29
C PHE A 167 -2.58 -8.29 -20.33
N LEU A 168 -1.85 -8.61 -19.27
CA LEU A 168 -1.36 -7.61 -18.32
C LEU A 168 -0.44 -6.58 -19.01
N THR A 169 0.40 -7.03 -19.92
CA THR A 169 1.32 -6.16 -20.68
C THR A 169 0.59 -5.28 -21.64
N GLU A 170 -0.34 -5.83 -22.44
CA GLU A 170 -1.11 -5.10 -23.45
C GLU A 170 -1.98 -4.00 -22.82
N HIS A 171 -2.51 -4.27 -21.64
CA HIS A 171 -3.33 -3.31 -20.90
C HIS A 171 -2.55 -2.50 -19.86
N ALA A 172 -1.22 -2.60 -19.86
CA ALA A 172 -0.34 -1.92 -18.91
C ALA A 172 -0.70 -2.13 -17.43
N ILE A 173 -1.34 -3.26 -17.07
CA ILE A 173 -1.72 -3.57 -15.69
C ILE A 173 -0.48 -4.01 -14.90
N ASP A 174 -0.30 -3.44 -13.73
CA ASP A 174 0.79 -3.87 -12.84
C ASP A 174 0.42 -5.20 -12.16
N GLU A 175 1.29 -6.19 -12.29
CA GLU A 175 1.09 -7.53 -11.75
C GLU A 175 0.85 -7.55 -10.24
N ARG A 176 1.44 -6.60 -9.50
CA ARG A 176 1.28 -6.45 -8.04
C ARG A 176 -0.14 -6.07 -7.62
N SER A 177 -0.94 -5.53 -8.55
CA SER A 177 -2.34 -5.22 -8.32
C SER A 177 -3.27 -6.42 -8.47
N VAL A 178 -2.79 -7.54 -9.02
CA VAL A 178 -3.62 -8.71 -9.28
C VAL A 178 -3.99 -9.40 -7.96
N ALA A 179 -5.30 -9.53 -7.72
CA ALA A 179 -5.86 -10.22 -6.56
C ALA A 179 -5.96 -11.73 -6.77
N GLY A 180 -6.14 -12.15 -8.01
CA GLY A 180 -6.28 -13.55 -8.37
C GLY A 180 -6.95 -13.78 -9.72
N ILE A 181 -7.18 -15.05 -10.03
CA ILE A 181 -7.82 -15.50 -11.25
C ILE A 181 -9.21 -16.06 -10.92
N ALA A 182 -10.20 -15.71 -11.72
CA ALA A 182 -11.56 -16.21 -11.62
C ALA A 182 -11.95 -16.97 -12.89
N SER A 183 -12.75 -18.01 -12.75
CA SER A 183 -13.33 -18.76 -13.87
C SER A 183 -14.72 -19.27 -13.50
N ILE A 184 -15.44 -19.81 -14.51
CA ILE A 184 -16.77 -20.40 -14.29
C ILE A 184 -16.65 -21.79 -13.62
N ASP A 185 -17.68 -22.22 -12.89
CA ASP A 185 -17.69 -23.46 -12.10
C ASP A 185 -17.38 -24.72 -12.92
N VAL A 186 -17.77 -24.74 -14.18
CA VAL A 186 -17.46 -25.85 -15.13
C VAL A 186 -15.95 -26.06 -15.29
N LYS A 187 -15.14 -25.03 -14.96
CA LYS A 187 -13.66 -25.02 -15.03
C LYS A 187 -12.97 -25.31 -13.70
N ALA A 188 -13.71 -25.61 -12.64
CA ALA A 188 -13.18 -25.86 -11.30
C ALA A 188 -12.20 -27.05 -11.22
N GLN A 189 -12.24 -27.97 -12.21
CA GLN A 189 -11.34 -29.13 -12.31
C GLN A 189 -10.28 -28.98 -13.42
N GLU A 190 -10.17 -27.82 -14.04
CA GLU A 190 -9.21 -27.58 -15.12
C GLU A 190 -7.82 -27.33 -14.56
N GLN A 191 -6.94 -28.34 -14.65
CA GLN A 191 -5.64 -28.34 -14.00
C GLN A 191 -4.78 -27.15 -14.44
N GLY A 192 -4.80 -26.78 -15.72
CA GLY A 192 -4.04 -25.63 -16.23
C GLY A 192 -4.42 -24.32 -15.57
N ILE A 193 -5.71 -24.09 -15.28
CA ILE A 193 -6.17 -22.88 -14.55
C ILE A 193 -5.74 -22.95 -13.09
N LEU A 194 -5.92 -24.12 -12.43
CA LEU A 194 -5.56 -24.31 -11.02
C LEU A 194 -4.07 -24.05 -10.78
N ASP A 195 -3.21 -24.52 -11.68
CA ASP A 195 -1.76 -24.31 -11.58
C ASP A 195 -1.36 -22.87 -11.90
N ALA A 196 -2.03 -22.19 -12.83
CA ALA A 196 -1.83 -20.78 -13.07
C ALA A 196 -2.26 -19.93 -11.86
N CYS A 197 -3.37 -20.26 -11.19
CA CYS A 197 -3.83 -19.55 -9.97
C CYS A 197 -2.77 -19.54 -8.87
N ARG A 198 -1.94 -20.57 -8.74
CA ARG A 198 -0.91 -20.64 -7.68
C ARG A 198 0.19 -19.57 -7.82
N GLU A 199 0.38 -19.02 -9.00
CA GLU A 199 1.37 -17.96 -9.26
C GLU A 199 0.87 -16.58 -8.80
N TYR A 200 -0.46 -16.39 -8.74
CA TYR A 200 -1.13 -15.11 -8.45
C TYR A 200 -1.82 -15.06 -7.08
N ASN A 201 -1.60 -16.03 -6.20
CA ASN A 201 -2.16 -16.09 -4.83
C ASN A 201 -1.17 -15.68 -3.73
#